data_d07c25e2bc031bc6a5f0c218ebb2e7da
#
_entry.id   d07c25e2bc031bc6a5f0c218ebb2e7da
#
_cell.length_a   1.000
_cell.length_b   1.000
_cell.length_c   1.000
_cell.angle_alpha   90.00
_cell.angle_beta   90.00
_cell.angle_gamma   90.00
#
_symmetry.space_group_name_H-M   'P 1'
#
loop_
_entity.id
_entity.type
_entity.pdbx_description
1 polymer ?
#
loop_
_entity_poly.entity_id
_entity_poly.type
_entity_poly.pdbx_seq_one_letter_code
_entity_poly.pdbx_strand_id
1 'polypeptide(L)'
;MKIKFYGTAAVDGVPALFCKCRVCEKTRAEGGRNIRTRSQACIDGTLLIDLPPDTYMHAVFGGLPLQDIEHCLITHSHYDHFVPE
;
A
#
# COMPACT_ATOMS: atom_id res chain seq x y z
N MET A 1 -20.73 2.03 5.65
CA MET A 1 -19.28 2.27 5.67
C MET A 1 -18.58 1.27 4.78
N LYS A 2 -17.74 1.76 3.87
CA LYS A 2 -16.96 0.91 2.97
C LYS A 2 -15.49 1.07 3.25
N ILE A 3 -14.77 -0.05 3.39
CA ILE A 3 -13.33 -0.05 3.60
C ILE A 3 -12.67 -0.75 2.41
N LYS A 4 -11.74 -0.06 1.76
CA LYS A 4 -10.96 -0.64 0.66
C LYS A 4 -9.49 -0.69 1.05
N PHE A 5 -8.87 -1.87 0.91
CA PHE A 5 -7.46 -2.07 1.18
C PHE A 5 -6.68 -1.95 -0.12
N TYR A 6 -5.66 -1.09 -0.13
CA TYR A 6 -4.79 -0.88 -1.30
C TYR A 6 -3.47 -1.62 -1.17
N GLY A 7 -3.03 -1.88 0.05
CA GLY A 7 -1.84 -2.67 0.33
C GLY A 7 -1.94 -3.33 1.68
N THR A 8 -1.29 -4.47 1.84
CA THR A 8 -1.37 -5.29 3.07
C THR A 8 0.00 -5.78 3.54
N ALA A 9 1.09 -5.41 2.88
CA ALA A 9 2.43 -5.85 3.26
C ALA A 9 3.08 -4.91 4.28
N ALA A 10 4.16 -5.39 4.90
CA ALA A 10 5.04 -4.60 5.74
C ALA A 10 6.05 -3.83 4.87
N VAL A 11 7.06 -3.23 5.50
CA VAL A 11 7.99 -2.29 4.85
C VAL A 11 8.69 -2.84 3.61
N ASP A 12 8.98 -4.14 3.57
CA ASP A 12 9.68 -4.75 2.44
C ASP A 12 8.79 -4.96 1.22
N GLY A 13 7.48 -5.03 1.40
CA GLY A 13 6.57 -5.40 0.33
C GLY A 13 6.72 -6.86 -0.09
N VAL A 14 5.96 -7.31 -1.09
CA VAL A 14 6.11 -8.64 -1.70
C VAL A 14 5.95 -8.47 -3.20
N PRO A 15 6.99 -8.73 -4.01
CA PRO A 15 8.31 -9.21 -3.62
C PRO A 15 9.15 -8.11 -2.99
N ALA A 16 10.04 -8.47 -2.07
CA ALA A 16 11.01 -7.53 -1.54
C ALA A 16 12.10 -7.28 -2.59
N LEU A 17 12.64 -6.04 -2.65
CA LEU A 17 13.47 -5.59 -3.76
C LEU A 17 14.69 -6.48 -4.04
N PHE A 18 15.38 -6.93 -3.00
CA PHE A 18 16.59 -7.74 -3.16
C PHE A 18 16.42 -9.18 -2.70
N CYS A 19 15.20 -9.58 -2.38
CA CYS A 19 14.93 -10.92 -1.86
C CYS A 19 14.91 -11.96 -2.98
N LYS A 20 15.61 -13.06 -2.75
CA LYS A 20 15.67 -14.20 -3.68
C LYS A 20 14.99 -15.44 -3.11
N CYS A 21 14.19 -15.29 -2.05
CA CYS A 21 13.51 -16.43 -1.46
C CYS A 21 12.47 -16.99 -2.44
N ARG A 22 12.02 -18.21 -2.17
CA ARG A 22 11.09 -18.91 -3.05
C ARG A 22 9.82 -18.12 -3.32
N VAL A 23 9.26 -17.49 -2.28
CA VAL A 23 8.02 -16.72 -2.39
C VAL A 23 8.24 -15.49 -3.27
N CYS A 24 9.31 -14.72 -3.04
CA CYS A 24 9.59 -13.51 -3.82
C CYS A 24 9.90 -13.82 -5.29
N GLU A 25 10.68 -14.87 -5.54
CA GLU A 25 10.99 -15.31 -6.92
C GLU A 25 9.72 -15.73 -7.65
N LYS A 26 8.87 -16.51 -6.99
CA LYS A 26 7.60 -16.94 -7.57
C LYS A 26 6.68 -15.76 -7.83
N THR A 27 6.62 -14.80 -6.90
CA THR A 27 5.80 -13.61 -7.05
C THR A 27 6.24 -12.75 -8.23
N ARG A 28 7.55 -12.58 -8.44
CA ARG A 28 8.06 -11.84 -9.60
C ARG A 28 7.69 -12.51 -10.91
N ALA A 29 7.71 -13.85 -10.93
CA ALA A 29 7.36 -14.59 -12.14
C ALA A 29 5.87 -14.55 -12.46
N GLU A 30 5.01 -14.66 -11.45
CA GLU A 30 3.56 -14.74 -11.63
C GLU A 30 2.84 -13.39 -11.55
N GLY A 31 3.32 -12.47 -10.71
CA GLY A 31 2.68 -11.16 -10.53
C GLY A 31 1.27 -11.23 -9.96
N GLY A 32 0.44 -10.28 -10.35
CA GLY A 32 -0.97 -10.25 -9.97
C GLY A 32 -1.18 -10.12 -8.46
N ARG A 33 -2.09 -10.92 -7.92
CA ARG A 33 -2.44 -10.90 -6.49
C ARG A 33 -1.31 -11.33 -5.57
N ASN A 34 -0.27 -11.94 -6.09
CA ASN A 34 0.89 -12.33 -5.30
C ASN A 34 1.75 -11.12 -4.92
N ILE A 35 1.64 -10.02 -5.67
CA ILE A 35 2.34 -8.78 -5.38
C ILE A 35 1.60 -8.06 -4.26
N ARG A 36 2.32 -7.72 -3.18
CA ARG A 36 1.74 -7.01 -2.04
C ARG A 36 2.50 -5.72 -1.78
N THR A 37 1.82 -4.60 -1.90
CA THR A 37 2.34 -3.29 -1.56
C THR A 37 2.18 -3.01 -0.07
N ARG A 38 2.81 -1.93 0.40
CA ARG A 38 2.77 -1.56 1.83
C ARG A 38 1.38 -1.16 2.24
N SER A 39 1.11 -1.34 3.54
CA SER A 39 -0.21 -1.20 4.12
C SER A 39 -0.84 0.18 3.91
N GLN A 40 -2.03 0.19 3.34
CA GLN A 40 -2.84 1.39 3.18
C GLN A 40 -4.30 1.00 2.99
N ALA A 41 -5.21 1.78 3.57
CA ALA A 41 -6.64 1.57 3.41
C ALA A 41 -7.36 2.90 3.27
N CYS A 42 -8.55 2.87 2.70
CA CYS A 42 -9.40 4.04 2.57
C CYS A 42 -10.82 3.70 3.00
N ILE A 43 -11.40 4.56 3.85
CA ILE A 43 -12.76 4.38 4.36
C ILE A 43 -13.67 5.42 3.70
N ASP A 44 -14.72 4.94 3.06
CA ASP A 44 -15.75 5.74 2.40
C ASP A 44 -15.21 6.77 1.37
N GLY A 45 -13.98 6.57 0.90
CA GLY A 45 -13.37 7.46 -0.08
C GLY A 45 -12.87 8.79 0.46
N THR A 46 -13.00 9.04 1.78
CA THR A 46 -12.63 10.33 2.37
C THR A 46 -11.64 10.24 3.53
N LEU A 47 -11.52 9.08 4.17
CA LEU A 47 -10.58 8.86 5.26
C LEU A 47 -9.49 7.90 4.82
N LEU A 48 -8.26 8.38 4.78
CA LEU A 48 -7.10 7.57 4.43
C LEU A 48 -6.43 7.04 5.70
N ILE A 49 -6.07 5.77 5.72
CA ILE A 49 -5.32 5.17 6.81
C ILE A 49 -3.93 4.82 6.31
N ASP A 50 -2.93 5.45 6.90
CA ASP A 50 -1.51 5.39 6.57
C ASP A 50 -1.15 6.04 5.24
N LEU A 51 0.11 6.41 5.10
CA LEU A 51 0.64 7.11 3.93
C LEU A 51 1.99 6.50 3.55
N PRO A 52 2.00 5.25 3.06
CA PRO A 52 3.24 4.57 2.69
C PRO A 52 3.83 5.12 1.39
N PRO A 53 5.07 4.73 1.04
CA PRO A 53 5.67 5.17 -0.23
C PRO A 53 4.90 4.71 -1.45
N ASP A 54 4.08 3.67 -1.34
CA ASP A 54 3.28 3.17 -2.46
C ASP A 54 2.00 3.96 -2.72
N THR A 55 1.75 5.05 -1.99
CA THR A 55 0.54 5.86 -2.13
C THR A 55 0.32 6.33 -3.57
N TYR A 56 1.37 6.77 -4.24
CA TYR A 56 1.28 7.19 -5.63
C TYR A 56 0.80 6.05 -6.55
N MET A 57 1.35 4.87 -6.38
CA MET A 57 0.92 3.68 -7.14
C MET A 57 -0.53 3.34 -6.85
N HIS A 58 -0.94 3.39 -5.60
CA HIS A 58 -2.32 3.12 -5.21
C HIS A 58 -3.28 4.12 -5.85
N ALA A 59 -2.87 5.38 -5.97
CA ALA A 59 -3.69 6.40 -6.62
C ALA A 59 -3.77 6.18 -8.14
N VAL A 60 -2.64 5.94 -8.79
CA VAL A 60 -2.56 5.84 -10.25
C VAL A 60 -3.15 4.52 -10.77
N PHE A 61 -2.76 3.40 -10.16
CA PHE A 61 -3.17 2.08 -10.65
C PHE A 61 -4.33 1.47 -9.87
N GLY A 62 -4.49 1.83 -8.60
CA GLY A 62 -5.52 1.28 -7.72
C GLY A 62 -6.80 2.10 -7.63
N GLY A 63 -6.80 3.29 -8.19
CA GLY A 63 -7.97 4.18 -8.14
C GLY A 63 -8.20 4.84 -6.79
N LEU A 64 -7.17 4.95 -5.95
CA LEU A 64 -7.29 5.66 -4.66
C LEU A 64 -7.64 7.13 -4.90
N PRO A 65 -8.78 7.63 -4.39
CA PRO A 65 -9.23 8.99 -4.69
C PRO A 65 -8.56 10.04 -3.80
N LEU A 66 -7.25 10.26 -3.99
CA LEU A 66 -6.48 11.19 -3.16
C LEU A 66 -7.05 12.60 -3.14
N GLN A 67 -7.61 13.06 -4.26
CA GLN A 67 -8.20 14.39 -4.36
C GLN A 67 -9.45 14.56 -3.49
N ASP A 68 -10.09 13.47 -3.08
CA ASP A 68 -11.30 13.51 -2.26
C ASP A 68 -11.03 13.23 -0.78
N ILE A 69 -9.78 12.95 -0.42
CA ILE A 69 -9.42 12.64 0.96
C ILE A 69 -9.50 13.90 1.83
N GLU A 70 -10.24 13.80 2.92
CA GLU A 70 -10.42 14.90 3.88
C GLU A 70 -9.57 14.72 5.15
N HIS A 71 -9.31 13.47 5.55
CA HIS A 71 -8.57 13.14 6.75
C HIS A 71 -7.62 11.97 6.51
N CYS A 72 -6.48 11.98 7.20
CA CYS A 72 -5.53 10.88 7.15
C CYS A 72 -5.14 10.49 8.57
N LEU A 73 -5.30 9.21 8.91
CA LEU A 73 -4.87 8.64 10.18
C LEU A 73 -3.60 7.82 9.97
N ILE A 74 -2.58 8.11 10.75
CA ILE A 74 -1.32 7.38 10.71
C ILE A 74 -1.26 6.43 11.91
N THR A 75 -1.17 5.13 11.66
CA THR A 75 -1.15 4.14 12.74
C THR A 75 0.15 4.19 13.53
N HIS A 76 1.28 4.44 12.85
CA HIS A 76 2.57 4.69 13.50
C HIS A 76 3.53 5.29 12.48
N SER A 77 4.69 5.81 12.94
CA SER A 77 5.58 6.61 12.09
C SER A 77 6.65 5.83 11.33
N HIS A 78 6.56 4.51 11.26
CA HIS A 78 7.47 3.71 10.45
C HIS A 78 7.30 4.00 8.95
N TYR A 79 8.35 3.82 8.19
CA TYR A 79 8.39 4.16 6.76
C TYR A 79 7.30 3.47 5.94
N ASP A 80 6.95 2.23 6.29
CA ASP A 80 5.93 1.47 5.57
C ASP A 80 4.51 1.99 5.81
N HIS A 81 4.31 2.89 6.77
CA HIS A 81 3.02 3.47 7.09
C HIS A 81 2.95 4.98 6.88
N PHE A 82 4.09 5.67 6.86
CA PHE A 82 4.08 7.13 6.79
C PHE A 82 5.30 7.70 6.09
N VAL A 83 5.06 8.33 4.93
CA VAL A 83 6.05 9.12 4.21
C VAL A 83 5.38 10.47 3.94
N PRO A 84 5.72 11.51 4.71
CA PRO A 84 5.02 12.80 4.64
C PRO A 84 5.34 13.65 3.41
N GLU A 85 6.28 13.26 2.58
CA GLU A 85 6.68 14.04 1.40
C GLU A 85 6.17 13.47 0.10
#